data_4372e0f83fce4c8d407d3bbfd217ae99
#
_entry.id   4372e0f83fce4c8d407d3bbfd217ae99
#
_cell.length_a   1.000
_cell.length_b   1.000
_cell.length_c   1.000
_cell.angle_alpha   90.00
_cell.angle_beta   90.00
_cell.angle_gamma   90.00
#
_symmetry.space_group_name_H-M   'P 1'
#
loop_
_entity.id
_entity.type
_entity.pdbx_description
1 polymer ?
#
loop_
_entity_poly.entity_id
_entity_poly.type
_entity_poly.pdbx_seq_one_letter_code
_entity_poly.pdbx_strand_id
1 'polypeptide(L)'
;QGGEQLPPEELQNLASGMKDTAMREMKHEAEKRVDRMETKMEDQLIEGGYVKSLFEFTNDIATYPYAVLKGPVPRKRKVLKYADAGGLEPAEVVRDEWERVDPYKFYWSPWGDDIQNMPVIEIHHLTRADLEAMIGVEGYDEDAVRSLLSNFGAGGIDWLDHEDSEMEDLEGKDFDDIDNDLVGAIQLWDSIPGTLLLEWGMKEKEID
;
A
#
# COMPACT_ATOMS: atom_id res chain seq x y z
N GLN A 1 31.83 34.13 52.44
CA GLN A 1 31.88 34.15 50.96
C GLN A 1 30.50 34.63 50.48
N GLY A 2 30.41 35.94 50.17
CA GLY A 2 29.18 36.54 49.64
C GLY A 2 29.05 36.16 48.19
N GLY A 3 28.00 35.42 47.87
CA GLY A 3 27.58 35.20 46.49
C GLY A 3 27.08 36.56 45.95
N GLU A 4 27.78 37.11 44.98
CA GLU A 4 27.41 38.31 44.25
C GLU A 4 26.10 38.00 43.47
N GLN A 5 24.97 38.49 43.98
CA GLN A 5 23.68 38.33 43.28
C GLN A 5 23.70 39.28 42.08
N LEU A 6 23.64 38.73 40.90
CA LEU A 6 23.51 39.46 39.64
C LEU A 6 22.27 40.41 39.69
N PRO A 7 22.38 41.63 39.16
CA PRO A 7 21.25 42.57 39.07
C PRO A 7 20.07 41.92 38.31
N PRO A 8 18.82 42.22 38.67
CA PRO A 8 17.62 41.65 38.04
C PRO A 8 17.55 41.84 36.52
N GLU A 9 18.12 42.93 36.00
CA GLU A 9 18.20 43.20 34.56
C GLU A 9 19.17 42.24 33.82
N GLU A 10 20.31 41.92 34.44
CA GLU A 10 21.26 40.97 33.88
C GLU A 10 20.74 39.51 33.88
N LEU A 11 19.97 39.16 34.91
CA LEU A 11 19.28 37.86 34.99
C LEU A 11 18.20 37.74 33.90
N GLN A 12 17.43 38.82 33.63
CA GLN A 12 16.45 38.82 32.57
C GLN A 12 17.11 38.74 31.17
N ASN A 13 18.19 39.44 30.94
CA ASN A 13 18.94 39.39 29.69
C ASN A 13 19.56 38.02 29.47
N LEU A 14 20.10 37.40 30.50
CA LEU A 14 20.64 36.04 30.44
C LEU A 14 19.53 35.02 30.15
N ALA A 15 18.40 35.11 30.82
CA ALA A 15 17.26 34.25 30.60
C ALA A 15 16.67 34.37 29.18
N SER A 16 16.55 35.60 28.66
CA SER A 16 16.11 35.83 27.29
C SER A 16 17.11 35.27 26.25
N GLY A 17 18.42 35.50 26.47
CA GLY A 17 19.45 34.92 25.61
C GLY A 17 19.47 33.41 25.62
N MET A 18 19.30 32.76 26.77
CA MET A 18 19.17 31.32 26.88
C MET A 18 17.90 30.81 26.17
N LYS A 19 16.78 31.48 26.30
CA LYS A 19 15.54 31.16 25.60
C LYS A 19 15.71 31.23 24.09
N ASP A 20 16.32 32.32 23.59
CA ASP A 20 16.54 32.51 22.16
C ASP A 20 17.51 31.46 21.59
N THR A 21 18.52 31.09 22.35
CA THR A 21 19.45 30.02 21.95
C THR A 21 18.73 28.66 21.92
N ALA A 22 17.98 28.34 22.96
CA ALA A 22 17.19 27.10 23.01
C ALA A 22 16.16 27.04 21.88
N MET A 23 15.48 28.13 21.55
CA MET A 23 14.55 28.21 20.42
C MET A 23 15.24 27.98 19.07
N ARG A 24 16.44 28.54 18.88
CA ARG A 24 17.23 28.31 17.65
C ARG A 24 17.67 26.85 17.52
N GLU A 25 18.14 26.26 18.60
CA GLU A 25 18.53 24.83 18.63
C GLU A 25 17.34 23.92 18.34
N MET A 26 16.20 24.17 18.98
CA MET A 26 14.96 23.42 18.72
C MET A 26 14.50 23.55 17.26
N LYS A 27 14.56 24.76 16.70
CA LYS A 27 14.21 24.99 15.29
C LYS A 27 15.16 24.22 14.36
N HIS A 28 16.44 24.28 14.60
CA HIS A 28 17.45 23.58 13.80
C HIS A 28 17.29 22.05 13.89
N GLU A 29 16.97 21.54 15.08
CA GLU A 29 16.69 20.12 15.25
C GLU A 29 15.39 19.71 14.54
N ALA A 30 14.35 20.55 14.58
CA ALA A 30 13.11 20.34 13.85
C ALA A 30 13.35 20.33 12.32
N GLU A 31 14.12 21.27 11.80
CA GLU A 31 14.51 21.32 10.38
C GLU A 31 15.23 20.03 9.97
N LYS A 32 16.20 19.56 10.74
CA LYS A 32 16.88 18.28 10.47
C LYS A 32 15.97 17.07 10.51
N ARG A 33 14.94 17.09 11.35
CA ARG A 33 13.96 16.00 11.39
C ARG A 33 13.06 16.03 10.16
N VAL A 34 12.67 17.23 9.70
CA VAL A 34 11.88 17.40 8.48
C VAL A 34 12.67 16.90 7.27
N ASP A 35 13.92 17.32 7.10
CA ASP A 35 14.78 16.87 6.00
C ASP A 35 14.92 15.33 5.96
N ARG A 36 15.06 14.69 7.12
CA ARG A 36 15.12 13.23 7.21
C ARG A 36 13.78 12.56 6.87
N MET A 37 12.67 13.18 7.27
CA MET A 37 11.34 12.69 6.91
C MET A 37 11.11 12.80 5.40
N GLU A 38 11.45 13.94 4.82
CA GLU A 38 11.34 14.17 3.38
C GLU A 38 12.12 13.13 2.59
N THR A 39 13.41 12.94 2.91
CA THR A 39 14.25 11.91 2.29
C THR A 39 13.64 10.51 2.43
N LYS A 40 13.13 10.16 3.63
CA LYS A 40 12.52 8.86 3.85
C LYS A 40 11.23 8.67 3.06
N MET A 41 10.41 9.70 2.94
CA MET A 41 9.19 9.65 2.14
C MET A 41 9.51 9.51 0.64
N GLU A 42 10.53 10.23 0.17
CA GLU A 42 11.01 10.12 -1.21
C GLU A 42 11.52 8.71 -1.52
N ASP A 43 12.34 8.14 -0.63
CA ASP A 43 12.81 6.76 -0.75
C ASP A 43 11.65 5.75 -0.79
N GLN A 44 10.65 5.91 0.08
CA GLN A 44 9.45 5.04 0.11
C GLN A 44 8.64 5.13 -1.19
N LEU A 45 8.46 6.33 -1.75
CA LEU A 45 7.76 6.52 -3.02
C LEU A 45 8.51 5.86 -4.19
N ILE A 46 9.84 6.02 -4.22
CA ILE A 46 10.69 5.41 -5.26
C ILE A 46 10.67 3.89 -5.13
N GLU A 47 10.91 3.37 -3.93
CA GLU A 47 10.94 1.93 -3.65
C GLU A 47 9.56 1.26 -3.84
N GLY A 48 8.47 1.99 -3.55
CA GLY A 48 7.08 1.56 -3.75
C GLY A 48 6.59 1.64 -5.20
N GLY A 49 7.43 2.09 -6.14
CA GLY A 49 7.09 2.14 -7.55
C GLY A 49 6.11 3.24 -7.94
N TYR A 50 5.91 4.27 -7.09
CA TYR A 50 4.96 5.35 -7.33
C TYR A 50 5.15 6.05 -8.67
N VAL A 51 6.40 6.37 -9.03
CA VAL A 51 6.71 7.08 -10.29
C VAL A 51 6.32 6.27 -11.51
N LYS A 52 6.57 4.95 -11.47
CA LYS A 52 6.17 4.03 -12.55
C LYS A 52 4.65 4.00 -12.68
N SER A 53 3.96 3.77 -11.58
CA SER A 53 2.49 3.67 -11.57
C SER A 53 1.81 4.98 -11.95
N LEU A 54 2.40 6.13 -11.58
CA LEU A 54 1.92 7.44 -12.01
C LEU A 54 2.09 7.67 -13.51
N PHE A 55 3.18 7.18 -14.11
CA PHE A 55 3.39 7.24 -15.54
C PHE A 55 2.37 6.38 -16.30
N GLU A 56 2.13 5.16 -15.84
CA GLU A 56 1.11 4.26 -16.38
C GLU A 56 -0.29 4.86 -16.26
N PHE A 57 -0.64 5.42 -15.09
CA PHE A 57 -1.88 6.16 -14.86
C PHE A 57 -2.06 7.33 -15.84
N THR A 58 -1.00 8.10 -16.12
CA THR A 58 -1.06 9.21 -17.06
C THR A 58 -1.33 8.73 -18.50
N ASN A 59 -0.76 7.59 -18.87
CA ASN A 59 -1.02 6.96 -20.18
C ASN A 59 -2.47 6.48 -20.27
N ASP A 60 -3.02 5.93 -19.18
CA ASP A 60 -4.41 5.50 -19.12
C ASP A 60 -5.37 6.67 -19.30
N ILE A 61 -5.14 7.82 -18.65
CA ILE A 61 -5.95 9.04 -18.87
C ILE A 61 -5.98 9.47 -20.33
N ALA A 62 -4.87 9.26 -21.05
CA ALA A 62 -4.81 9.61 -22.48
C ALA A 62 -5.54 8.59 -23.37
N THR A 63 -5.72 7.37 -22.92
CA THR A 63 -6.24 6.26 -23.72
C THR A 63 -7.69 5.92 -23.36
N TYR A 64 -8.03 5.95 -22.07
CA TYR A 64 -9.31 5.54 -21.51
C TYR A 64 -10.08 6.74 -20.94
N PRO A 65 -11.41 6.64 -20.77
CA PRO A 65 -12.22 7.70 -20.19
C PRO A 65 -11.94 7.92 -18.69
N TYR A 66 -11.25 7.00 -18.04
CA TYR A 66 -10.83 7.08 -16.65
C TYR A 66 -9.54 6.30 -16.43
N ALA A 67 -8.87 6.61 -15.33
CA ALA A 67 -7.70 5.86 -14.87
C ALA A 67 -7.75 5.73 -13.35
N VAL A 68 -7.20 4.65 -12.82
CA VAL A 68 -7.19 4.36 -11.38
C VAL A 68 -5.77 4.05 -10.92
N LEU A 69 -5.36 4.76 -9.88
CA LEU A 69 -4.11 4.52 -9.15
C LEU A 69 -4.47 4.09 -7.73
N LYS A 70 -3.97 2.95 -7.31
CA LYS A 70 -4.19 2.36 -6.00
C LYS A 70 -2.91 2.39 -5.17
N GLY A 71 -3.03 2.76 -3.92
CA GLY A 71 -1.92 2.75 -2.95
C GLY A 71 -2.11 3.69 -1.78
N PRO A 72 -1.30 3.53 -0.73
CA PRO A 72 -0.29 2.49 -0.58
C PRO A 72 -0.89 1.11 -0.27
N VAL A 73 -0.37 0.06 -0.90
CA VAL A 73 -0.74 -1.34 -0.63
C VAL A 73 0.44 -2.06 -0.01
N PRO A 74 0.32 -2.61 1.22
CA PRO A 74 1.41 -3.33 1.85
C PRO A 74 1.67 -4.66 1.12
N ARG A 75 2.89 -4.82 0.60
CA ARG A 75 3.33 -6.05 -0.06
C ARG A 75 4.60 -6.59 0.55
N LYS A 76 4.67 -7.91 0.68
CA LYS A 76 5.84 -8.63 1.17
C LYS A 76 6.80 -8.87 0.02
N ARG A 77 8.04 -8.36 0.16
CA ARG A 77 9.09 -8.50 -0.85
C ARG A 77 10.32 -9.16 -0.26
N LYS A 78 10.93 -10.07 -1.03
CA LYS A 78 12.23 -10.65 -0.71
C LYS A 78 13.32 -9.72 -1.22
N VAL A 79 14.12 -9.19 -0.33
CA VAL A 79 15.25 -8.30 -0.63
C VAL A 79 16.54 -8.89 -0.11
N LEU A 80 17.65 -8.55 -0.75
CA LEU A 80 18.98 -8.92 -0.24
C LEU A 80 19.46 -7.82 0.71
N LYS A 81 19.75 -8.18 1.95
CA LYS A 81 20.34 -7.28 2.95
C LYS A 81 21.75 -7.73 3.28
N TYR A 82 22.61 -6.77 3.62
CA TYR A 82 23.94 -7.07 4.15
C TYR A 82 23.78 -7.65 5.56
N ALA A 83 24.38 -8.82 5.78
CA ALA A 83 24.48 -9.44 7.09
C ALA A 83 25.61 -8.82 7.90
N ASP A 84 25.48 -8.82 9.24
CA ASP A 84 26.49 -8.29 10.17
C ASP A 84 27.84 -9.05 10.06
N ALA A 85 27.79 -10.32 9.63
CA ALA A 85 28.98 -11.16 9.41
C ALA A 85 29.66 -10.94 8.05
N GLY A 86 29.12 -10.04 7.20
CA GLY A 86 29.55 -9.83 5.83
C GLY A 86 28.92 -10.85 4.87
N GLY A 87 28.34 -10.34 3.78
CA GLY A 87 27.62 -11.12 2.79
C GLY A 87 26.20 -10.58 2.57
N LEU A 88 25.52 -11.12 1.57
CA LEU A 88 24.12 -10.80 1.27
C LEU A 88 23.23 -11.95 1.71
N GLU A 89 22.25 -11.65 2.54
CA GLU A 89 21.25 -12.60 3.00
C GLU A 89 19.86 -12.17 2.51
N PRO A 90 19.01 -13.13 2.08
CA PRO A 90 17.64 -12.83 1.73
C PRO A 90 16.86 -12.46 3.00
N ALA A 91 16.20 -11.30 2.97
CA ALA A 91 15.31 -10.83 4.02
C ALA A 91 13.94 -10.53 3.44
N GLU A 92 12.89 -10.83 4.20
CA GLU A 92 11.54 -10.45 3.85
C GLU A 92 11.23 -9.07 4.46
N VAL A 93 10.69 -8.17 3.63
CA VAL A 93 10.34 -6.81 4.03
C VAL A 93 8.95 -6.50 3.50
N VAL A 94 8.11 -5.92 4.34
CA VAL A 94 6.84 -5.34 3.90
C VAL A 94 7.12 -3.92 3.42
N ARG A 95 6.67 -3.60 2.23
CA ARG A 95 6.77 -2.27 1.61
C ARG A 95 5.40 -1.82 1.15
N ASP A 96 5.19 -0.53 1.24
CA ASP A 96 4.02 0.12 0.68
C ASP A 96 4.26 0.36 -0.82
N GLU A 97 3.43 -0.25 -1.65
CA GLU A 97 3.54 -0.16 -3.11
C GLU A 97 2.34 0.59 -3.70
N TRP A 98 2.59 1.28 -4.81
CA TRP A 98 1.55 1.88 -5.63
C TRP A 98 1.44 1.11 -6.92
N GLU A 99 0.22 0.83 -7.33
CA GLU A 99 -0.04 0.06 -8.55
C GLU A 99 -1.10 0.74 -9.41
N ARG A 100 -0.90 0.64 -10.71
CA ARG A 100 -1.94 0.96 -11.68
C ARG A 100 -3.00 -0.12 -11.60
N VAL A 101 -4.27 0.28 -11.53
CA VAL A 101 -5.40 -0.65 -11.68
C VAL A 101 -5.82 -0.65 -13.14
N ASP A 102 -5.97 -1.84 -13.72
CA ASP A 102 -6.44 -1.98 -15.09
C ASP A 102 -7.87 -1.44 -15.20
N PRO A 103 -8.15 -0.47 -16.11
CA PRO A 103 -9.49 0.07 -16.29
C PRO A 103 -10.55 -0.99 -16.58
N TYR A 104 -10.19 -2.08 -17.25
CA TYR A 104 -11.12 -3.15 -17.57
C TYR A 104 -11.42 -4.11 -16.41
N LYS A 105 -10.59 -4.09 -15.37
CA LYS A 105 -10.73 -4.93 -14.17
C LYS A 105 -11.27 -4.15 -12.97
N PHE A 106 -11.70 -2.92 -13.21
CA PHE A 106 -12.19 -2.00 -12.18
C PHE A 106 -13.63 -1.58 -12.45
N TYR A 107 -14.52 -1.93 -11.55
CA TYR A 107 -15.96 -1.67 -11.65
C TYR A 107 -16.40 -0.83 -10.46
N TRP A 108 -17.08 0.27 -10.72
CA TRP A 108 -17.66 1.13 -9.69
C TRP A 108 -19.17 1.22 -9.82
N SER A 109 -19.82 1.58 -8.71
CA SER A 109 -21.28 1.79 -8.72
C SER A 109 -21.65 2.98 -9.61
N PRO A 110 -22.57 2.83 -10.58
CA PRO A 110 -23.00 3.92 -11.46
C PRO A 110 -23.78 5.02 -10.73
N TRP A 111 -24.12 4.83 -9.47
CA TRP A 111 -24.94 5.74 -8.66
C TRP A 111 -24.12 6.59 -7.68
N GLY A 112 -22.80 6.42 -7.62
CA GLY A 112 -21.94 7.13 -6.69
C GLY A 112 -21.31 8.35 -7.33
N ASP A 113 -21.22 9.44 -6.58
CA ASP A 113 -20.55 10.67 -6.99
C ASP A 113 -19.09 10.73 -6.51
N ASP A 114 -18.73 9.90 -5.52
CA ASP A 114 -17.40 9.87 -4.90
C ASP A 114 -16.93 8.43 -4.68
N ILE A 115 -15.80 8.10 -5.26
CA ILE A 115 -15.20 6.77 -5.16
C ILE A 115 -14.93 6.32 -3.72
N GLN A 116 -14.74 7.25 -2.79
CA GLN A 116 -14.51 6.96 -1.38
C GLN A 116 -15.77 6.49 -0.64
N ASN A 117 -16.94 6.75 -1.21
CA ASN A 117 -18.24 6.50 -0.58
C ASN A 117 -19.12 5.54 -1.39
N MET A 118 -18.56 4.89 -2.41
CA MET A 118 -19.28 3.94 -3.23
C MET A 118 -18.61 2.58 -3.25
N PRO A 119 -19.39 1.49 -3.43
CA PRO A 119 -18.81 0.18 -3.63
C PRO A 119 -18.02 0.14 -4.94
N VAL A 120 -16.81 -0.40 -4.87
CA VAL A 120 -15.96 -0.67 -6.02
C VAL A 120 -15.48 -2.11 -6.00
N ILE A 121 -15.35 -2.70 -7.17
CA ILE A 121 -14.88 -4.06 -7.37
C ILE A 121 -13.64 -4.01 -8.24
N GLU A 122 -12.64 -4.76 -7.84
CA GLU A 122 -11.43 -5.00 -8.61
C GLU A 122 -11.25 -6.49 -8.83
N ILE A 123 -11.01 -6.88 -10.08
CA ILE A 123 -10.76 -8.28 -10.45
C ILE A 123 -9.24 -8.48 -10.51
N HIS A 124 -8.77 -9.53 -9.84
CA HIS A 124 -7.37 -9.91 -9.81
C HIS A 124 -7.18 -11.30 -10.38
N HIS A 125 -6.14 -11.47 -11.17
CA HIS A 125 -5.63 -12.79 -11.57
C HIS A 125 -4.35 -13.04 -10.75
N LEU A 126 -4.47 -13.90 -9.76
CA LEU A 126 -3.40 -14.17 -8.81
C LEU A 126 -2.62 -15.43 -9.22
N THR A 127 -1.32 -15.29 -9.28
CA THR A 127 -0.42 -16.43 -9.42
C THR A 127 -0.23 -17.13 -8.07
N ARG A 128 0.28 -18.34 -8.09
CA ARG A 128 0.68 -19.04 -6.87
C ARG A 128 1.67 -18.22 -6.02
N ALA A 129 2.60 -17.53 -6.66
CA ALA A 129 3.58 -16.69 -5.98
C ALA A 129 2.94 -15.48 -5.28
N ASP A 130 1.89 -14.90 -5.88
CA ASP A 130 1.14 -13.80 -5.27
C ASP A 130 0.41 -14.27 -4.01
N LEU A 131 -0.24 -15.44 -4.06
CA LEU A 131 -0.89 -16.05 -2.91
C LEU A 131 0.12 -16.37 -1.78
N GLU A 132 1.28 -16.94 -2.12
CA GLU A 132 2.35 -17.21 -1.15
C GLU A 132 2.88 -15.92 -0.52
N ALA A 133 2.92 -14.80 -1.25
CA ALA A 133 3.36 -13.51 -0.74
C ALA A 133 2.36 -12.87 0.24
N MET A 134 1.07 -13.24 0.18
CA MET A 134 0.04 -12.74 1.11
C MET A 134 0.13 -13.40 2.49
N ILE A 135 0.78 -14.55 2.61
CA ILE A 135 0.91 -15.27 3.88
C ILE A 135 1.75 -14.44 4.87
N GLY A 136 1.17 -14.16 6.05
CA GLY A 136 1.80 -13.37 7.10
C GLY A 136 1.83 -11.86 6.85
N VAL A 137 1.05 -11.37 5.89
CA VAL A 137 0.76 -9.93 5.73
C VAL A 137 -0.52 -9.62 6.51
N GLU A 138 -0.49 -8.55 7.30
CA GLU A 138 -1.66 -8.09 8.06
C GLU A 138 -2.81 -7.76 7.13
N GLY A 139 -4.02 -8.20 7.49
CA GLY A 139 -5.24 -7.99 6.69
C GLY A 139 -5.62 -9.19 5.81
N TYR A 140 -4.78 -10.21 5.67
CA TYR A 140 -5.12 -11.43 4.94
C TYR A 140 -5.34 -12.61 5.90
N ASP A 141 -6.38 -13.40 5.64
CA ASP A 141 -6.63 -14.66 6.36
C ASP A 141 -5.65 -15.74 5.85
N GLU A 142 -4.67 -16.07 6.68
CA GLU A 142 -3.62 -17.03 6.34
C GLU A 142 -4.16 -18.44 6.10
N ASP A 143 -5.17 -18.87 6.86
CA ASP A 143 -5.75 -20.20 6.72
C ASP A 143 -6.54 -20.32 5.41
N ALA A 144 -7.27 -19.28 5.04
CA ALA A 144 -7.96 -19.20 3.75
C ALA A 144 -6.98 -19.24 2.57
N VAL A 145 -5.90 -18.45 2.63
CA VAL A 145 -4.86 -18.43 1.59
C VAL A 145 -4.17 -19.80 1.46
N ARG A 146 -3.85 -20.46 2.57
CA ARG A 146 -3.27 -21.81 2.56
C ARG A 146 -4.23 -22.85 1.97
N SER A 147 -5.53 -22.73 2.24
CA SER A 147 -6.55 -23.58 1.65
C SER A 147 -6.64 -23.40 0.14
N LEU A 148 -6.59 -22.15 -0.35
CA LEU A 148 -6.53 -21.86 -1.79
C LEU A 148 -5.26 -22.47 -2.44
N LEU A 149 -4.10 -22.30 -1.81
CA LEU A 149 -2.84 -22.86 -2.29
C LEU A 149 -2.86 -24.39 -2.38
N SER A 150 -3.54 -25.08 -1.46
CA SER A 150 -3.68 -26.53 -1.48
C SER A 150 -4.54 -27.03 -2.63
N ASN A 151 -5.47 -26.21 -3.10
CA ASN A 151 -6.38 -26.50 -4.22
C ASN A 151 -5.94 -25.82 -5.53
N PHE A 152 -4.77 -25.19 -5.55
CA PHE A 152 -4.25 -24.48 -6.70
C PHE A 152 -4.07 -25.44 -7.90
N GLY A 153 -4.59 -25.07 -9.06
CA GLY A 153 -4.58 -25.90 -10.27
C GLY A 153 -5.75 -26.91 -10.38
N ALA A 154 -6.69 -26.91 -9.41
CA ALA A 154 -7.86 -27.82 -9.46
C ALA A 154 -9.05 -27.28 -10.28
N GLY A 155 -8.87 -26.20 -10.98
CA GLY A 155 -9.85 -25.54 -11.85
C GLY A 155 -9.86 -24.03 -11.62
N GLY A 156 -9.48 -23.30 -12.64
CA GLY A 156 -9.67 -21.85 -12.70
C GLY A 156 -11.16 -21.49 -12.58
N ILE A 157 -11.46 -20.29 -12.16
CA ILE A 157 -12.86 -19.82 -12.09
C ILE A 157 -13.28 -19.41 -13.51
N ASP A 158 -13.90 -20.35 -14.19
CA ASP A 158 -14.35 -20.30 -15.59
C ASP A 158 -15.35 -19.15 -15.90
N TRP A 159 -15.87 -18.48 -14.88
CA TRP A 159 -16.89 -17.42 -15.07
C TRP A 159 -16.32 -16.02 -15.33
N LEU A 160 -15.01 -15.82 -15.10
CA LEU A 160 -14.32 -14.57 -15.41
C LEU A 160 -13.77 -14.51 -16.84
N ASP A 161 -13.70 -15.66 -17.51
CA ASP A 161 -13.04 -15.83 -18.81
C ASP A 161 -13.76 -15.20 -20.00
N HIS A 162 -15.08 -14.98 -19.89
CA HIS A 162 -15.89 -14.61 -21.07
C HIS A 162 -15.73 -13.17 -21.53
N GLU A 163 -15.44 -12.24 -20.61
CA GLU A 163 -15.26 -10.83 -20.97
C GLU A 163 -13.81 -10.49 -21.33
N ASP A 164 -12.84 -11.20 -20.75
CA ASP A 164 -11.42 -10.98 -21.02
C ASP A 164 -11.05 -11.51 -22.43
N SER A 165 -11.65 -12.61 -22.90
CA SER A 165 -11.33 -13.20 -24.20
C SER A 165 -11.64 -12.32 -25.41
N GLU A 166 -12.74 -11.59 -25.41
CA GLU A 166 -13.09 -10.65 -26.50
C GLU A 166 -12.10 -9.48 -26.60
N MET A 167 -11.52 -9.07 -25.48
CA MET A 167 -10.58 -7.96 -25.42
C MET A 167 -9.14 -8.38 -25.71
N GLU A 168 -8.76 -9.57 -25.28
CA GLU A 168 -7.48 -10.20 -25.59
C GLU A 168 -7.35 -10.43 -27.09
N ASP A 169 -8.44 -10.85 -27.76
CA ASP A 169 -8.53 -10.96 -29.20
C ASP A 169 -8.30 -9.60 -29.91
N LEU A 170 -8.83 -8.51 -29.35
CA LEU A 170 -8.64 -7.16 -29.89
C LEU A 170 -7.21 -6.64 -29.68
N GLU A 171 -6.54 -7.03 -28.62
CA GLU A 171 -5.14 -6.70 -28.31
C GLU A 171 -4.14 -7.66 -29.02
N GLY A 172 -4.61 -8.73 -29.65
CA GLY A 172 -3.78 -9.72 -30.33
C GLY A 172 -2.96 -10.57 -29.37
N LYS A 173 -3.43 -10.73 -28.13
CA LYS A 173 -2.84 -11.59 -27.11
C LYS A 173 -3.62 -12.89 -27.06
N ASP A 174 -2.93 -14.00 -27.31
CA ASP A 174 -3.48 -15.35 -27.21
C ASP A 174 -2.92 -15.98 -25.92
N PHE A 175 -3.76 -16.08 -24.90
CA PHE A 175 -3.39 -16.62 -23.59
C PHE A 175 -3.99 -17.99 -23.31
N ASP A 176 -4.56 -18.67 -24.31
CA ASP A 176 -5.24 -19.96 -24.16
C ASP A 176 -4.44 -21.04 -23.41
N ASP A 177 -3.13 -20.92 -23.33
CA ASP A 177 -2.25 -21.90 -22.65
C ASP A 177 -1.86 -21.51 -21.19
N ILE A 178 -2.18 -20.29 -20.72
CA ILE A 178 -1.70 -19.80 -19.42
C ILE A 178 -2.75 -19.92 -18.31
N ASP A 179 -4.00 -20.13 -18.64
CA ASP A 179 -5.17 -20.04 -17.75
C ASP A 179 -5.21 -21.06 -16.59
N ASN A 180 -4.50 -22.16 -16.68
CA ASN A 180 -4.56 -23.19 -15.63
C ASN A 180 -3.77 -22.84 -14.35
N ASP A 181 -2.92 -21.81 -14.39
CA ASP A 181 -2.03 -21.43 -13.29
C ASP A 181 -2.43 -20.12 -12.59
N LEU A 182 -3.62 -19.57 -12.88
CA LEU A 182 -4.12 -18.34 -12.29
C LEU A 182 -5.37 -18.61 -11.45
N VAL A 183 -5.54 -17.85 -10.38
CA VAL A 183 -6.76 -17.82 -9.55
C VAL A 183 -7.41 -16.46 -9.71
N GLY A 184 -8.63 -16.44 -10.25
CA GLY A 184 -9.46 -15.24 -10.29
C GLY A 184 -9.92 -14.88 -8.88
N ALA A 185 -9.67 -13.65 -8.45
CA ALA A 185 -10.11 -13.13 -7.18
C ALA A 185 -10.85 -11.80 -7.37
N ILE A 186 -11.93 -11.63 -6.62
CA ILE A 186 -12.69 -10.38 -6.57
C ILE A 186 -12.37 -9.68 -5.27
N GLN A 187 -11.89 -8.44 -5.37
CA GLN A 187 -11.71 -7.54 -4.25
C GLN A 187 -12.85 -6.53 -4.23
N LEU A 188 -13.64 -6.54 -3.17
CA LEU A 188 -14.72 -5.59 -2.94
C LEU A 188 -14.28 -4.55 -1.90
N TRP A 189 -14.46 -3.29 -2.24
CA TRP A 189 -14.31 -2.15 -1.34
C TRP A 189 -15.68 -1.52 -1.14
N ASP A 190 -16.21 -1.59 0.07
CA ASP A 190 -17.52 -1.03 0.42
C ASP A 190 -17.61 -0.76 1.92
N SER A 191 -18.57 0.07 2.30
CA SER A 191 -18.95 0.27 3.70
C SER A 191 -19.92 -0.81 4.13
N ILE A 192 -19.45 -1.76 4.92
CA ILE A 192 -20.26 -2.88 5.39
C ILE A 192 -20.85 -2.55 6.77
N PRO A 193 -22.18 -2.68 6.99
CA PRO A 193 -22.77 -2.49 8.31
C PRO A 193 -22.15 -3.43 9.34
N GLY A 194 -21.72 -2.90 10.51
CA GLY A 194 -21.08 -3.69 11.55
C GLY A 194 -21.93 -4.87 12.04
N THR A 195 -23.26 -4.77 11.99
CA THR A 195 -24.18 -5.89 12.29
C THR A 195 -23.97 -7.08 11.37
N LEU A 196 -23.70 -6.84 10.08
CA LEU A 196 -23.44 -7.89 9.10
C LEU A 196 -22.09 -8.55 9.34
N LEU A 197 -21.09 -7.76 9.75
CA LEU A 197 -19.76 -8.27 10.11
C LEU A 197 -19.81 -9.18 11.34
N LEU A 198 -20.66 -8.84 12.33
CA LEU A 198 -20.91 -9.70 13.49
C LEU A 198 -21.60 -11.02 13.09
N GLU A 199 -22.57 -10.98 12.16
CA GLU A 199 -23.20 -12.17 11.61
C GLU A 199 -22.21 -13.09 10.87
N TRP A 200 -21.18 -12.50 10.24
CA TRP A 200 -20.10 -13.24 9.58
C TRP A 200 -19.02 -13.75 10.54
N GLY A 201 -19.19 -13.50 11.85
CA GLY A 201 -18.33 -14.04 12.90
C GLY A 201 -17.14 -13.17 13.26
N MET A 202 -17.08 -11.93 12.81
CA MET A 202 -16.11 -10.98 13.29
C MET A 202 -16.37 -10.61 14.75
N LYS A 203 -15.33 -10.34 15.51
CA LYS A 203 -15.46 -9.94 16.91
C LYS A 203 -15.79 -8.44 16.97
N GLU A 204 -16.64 -8.07 17.95
CA GLU A 204 -17.05 -6.68 18.17
C GLU A 204 -15.88 -5.69 18.31
N LYS A 205 -14.71 -6.17 18.75
CA LYS A 205 -13.48 -5.37 18.88
C LYS A 205 -12.70 -5.15 17.57
N GLU A 206 -13.10 -5.81 16.50
CA GLU A 206 -12.48 -5.75 15.17
C GLU A 206 -13.30 -4.87 14.21
N ILE A 207 -14.40 -4.28 14.68
CA ILE A 207 -15.39 -3.53 13.89
C ILE A 207 -15.33 -2.01 14.19
N ASP A 208 -14.29 -1.50 14.80
CA ASP A 208 -14.13 -0.06 15.10
C ASP A 208 -13.71 0.77 13.90
#